data_f1a2c5a64219800ca955bcfd9184e7e2
#
_entry.id   f1a2c5a64219800ca955bcfd9184e7e2
#
_cell.length_a   1.000
_cell.length_b   1.000
_cell.length_c   1.000
_cell.angle_alpha   90.00
_cell.angle_beta   90.00
_cell.angle_gamma   90.00
#
_symmetry.space_group_name_H-M   'P 1'
#
loop_
_entity.id
_entity.type
_entity.pdbx_description
1 polymer ?
#
loop_
_entity_poly.entity_id
_entity_poly.type
_entity_poly.pdbx_seq_one_letter_code
_entity_poly.pdbx_strand_id
1 'polypeptide(L)'
;MKKKIGVYVCQCGTNIAGTVDVAKITDEIATENEDVAVCRYYKYMCSEPGQKLIRDDIAEMGLDCVVEASCSPKMHEPTFRNAVSQAGMNPYMFEMVNIREHCSWISQNPDLATKKAKDLVKGGISRVAHHRPLQGTRKPVTPAALVVGGGIAGITASLKIANAGYQVYMIEKDEIIGGRMAQFDKTFPTLDCAGCTLTPKTSEVGRHPNVEILTKSEVAEVTGFVGNFKVKVRQKPRYVSTEKCTGCGDC
;
A
#
# COMPACT_ATOMS: atom_id res chain seq x y z
N MET A 1 4.66 30.00 -13.68
CA MET A 1 5.39 30.54 -12.52
C MET A 1 6.38 29.48 -12.08
N LYS A 2 7.63 29.83 -11.81
CA LYS A 2 8.58 28.95 -11.15
C LYS A 2 8.08 28.65 -9.74
N LYS A 3 8.11 27.39 -9.31
CA LYS A 3 7.70 27.00 -7.96
C LYS A 3 8.86 27.14 -6.99
N LYS A 4 8.59 27.56 -5.77
CA LYS A 4 9.57 27.55 -4.68
C LYS A 4 9.56 26.18 -4.02
N ILE A 5 10.65 25.43 -4.17
CA ILE A 5 10.78 24.05 -3.70
C ILE A 5 11.66 23.99 -2.46
N GLY A 6 11.16 23.35 -1.40
CA GLY A 6 11.96 22.97 -0.25
C GLY A 6 12.46 21.52 -0.40
N VAL A 7 13.74 21.29 -0.17
CA VAL A 7 14.36 19.97 -0.25
C VAL A 7 14.94 19.60 1.11
N TYR A 8 14.59 18.41 1.60
CA TYR A 8 15.04 17.93 2.90
C TYR A 8 15.67 16.55 2.75
N VAL A 9 16.85 16.37 3.30
CA VAL A 9 17.62 15.13 3.19
C VAL A 9 17.81 14.52 4.57
N CYS A 10 17.30 13.31 4.76
CA CYS A 10 17.39 12.59 6.02
C CYS A 10 18.73 11.84 6.12
N GLN A 11 19.40 11.94 7.28
CA GLN A 11 20.54 11.08 7.60
C GLN A 11 20.10 9.66 7.96
N CYS A 12 18.87 9.49 8.44
CA CYS A 12 18.34 8.22 9.00
C CYS A 12 19.31 7.58 10.01
N GLY A 13 19.84 8.39 10.93
CA GLY A 13 20.97 8.04 11.78
C GLY A 13 22.21 7.75 10.95
N THR A 14 22.64 6.49 10.92
CA THR A 14 23.78 6.02 10.11
C THR A 14 23.33 5.26 8.84
N ASN A 15 22.03 4.96 8.71
CA ASN A 15 21.53 4.13 7.60
C ASN A 15 21.70 4.79 6.22
N ILE A 16 21.62 6.11 6.14
CA ILE A 16 21.88 6.86 4.92
C ILE A 16 23.27 7.51 5.02
N ALA A 17 23.54 8.26 6.10
CA ALA A 17 24.76 9.02 6.27
C ALA A 17 26.03 8.16 6.41
N GLY A 18 25.90 6.87 6.71
CA GLY A 18 27.05 5.94 6.72
C GLY A 18 27.60 5.62 5.33
N THR A 19 26.86 5.90 4.27
CA THR A 19 27.26 5.59 2.88
C THR A 19 27.11 6.79 1.95
N VAL A 20 26.14 7.67 2.21
CA VAL A 20 25.82 8.85 1.40
C VAL A 20 26.27 10.11 2.11
N ASP A 21 27.06 10.93 1.44
CA ASP A 21 27.43 12.26 1.94
C ASP A 21 26.26 13.23 1.79
N VAL A 22 25.43 13.25 2.84
CA VAL A 22 24.19 14.03 2.89
C VAL A 22 24.46 15.53 2.86
N ALA A 23 25.56 16.00 3.50
CA ALA A 23 25.92 17.41 3.53
C ALA A 23 26.28 17.89 2.12
N LYS A 24 27.15 17.13 1.43
CA LYS A 24 27.55 17.43 0.05
C LYS A 24 26.33 17.51 -0.89
N ILE A 25 25.40 16.56 -0.80
CA ILE A 25 24.17 16.58 -1.62
C ILE A 25 23.37 17.85 -1.35
N THR A 26 23.20 18.22 -0.08
CA THR A 26 22.44 19.40 0.32
C THR A 26 23.04 20.69 -0.27
N ASP A 27 24.35 20.86 -0.16
CA ASP A 27 25.06 22.03 -0.68
C ASP A 27 24.99 22.10 -2.22
N GLU A 28 25.23 20.98 -2.89
CA GLU A 28 25.18 20.90 -4.35
C GLU A 28 23.77 21.11 -4.91
N ILE A 29 22.73 20.55 -4.27
CA ILE A 29 21.34 20.75 -4.69
C ILE A 29 20.92 22.21 -4.52
N ALA A 30 21.31 22.84 -3.41
CA ALA A 30 21.01 24.26 -3.16
C ALA A 30 21.64 25.19 -4.19
N THR A 31 22.84 24.86 -4.67
CA THR A 31 23.56 25.72 -5.62
C THR A 31 23.24 25.48 -7.10
N GLU A 32 22.88 24.24 -7.45
CA GLU A 32 22.66 23.84 -8.84
C GLU A 32 21.19 24.00 -9.32
N ASN A 33 20.26 24.29 -8.43
CA ASN A 33 18.83 24.32 -8.76
C ASN A 33 18.18 25.65 -8.35
N GLU A 34 17.96 26.52 -9.31
CA GLU A 34 17.35 27.84 -9.09
C GLU A 34 15.93 27.81 -8.51
N ASP A 35 15.21 26.71 -8.66
CA ASP A 35 13.85 26.54 -8.13
C ASP A 35 13.84 26.04 -6.66
N VAL A 36 15.02 25.65 -6.14
CA VAL A 36 15.18 25.23 -4.74
C VAL A 36 15.41 26.45 -3.86
N ALA A 37 14.36 26.83 -3.12
CA ALA A 37 14.40 27.98 -2.20
C ALA A 37 15.16 27.65 -0.90
N VAL A 38 15.12 26.39 -0.49
CA VAL A 38 15.83 25.89 0.69
C VAL A 38 16.20 24.42 0.52
N CYS A 39 17.40 24.04 0.92
CA CYS A 39 17.84 22.66 1.02
C CYS A 39 18.47 22.45 2.39
N ARG A 40 17.97 21.48 3.14
CA ARG A 40 18.45 21.18 4.49
C ARG A 40 18.60 19.68 4.71
N TYR A 41 19.44 19.31 5.65
CA TYR A 41 19.46 17.92 6.14
C TYR A 41 19.26 17.86 7.64
N TYR A 42 18.76 16.73 8.12
CA TYR A 42 18.60 16.49 9.55
C TYR A 42 18.73 15.01 9.87
N LYS A 43 19.09 14.72 11.13
CA LYS A 43 19.40 13.36 11.57
C LYS A 43 18.19 12.40 11.41
N TYR A 44 17.01 12.88 11.75
CA TYR A 44 15.77 12.11 11.70
C TYR A 44 14.62 13.01 11.25
N MET A 45 14.46 13.20 9.94
CA MET A 45 13.41 14.06 9.39
C MET A 45 11.99 13.62 9.76
N CYS A 46 11.77 12.32 9.97
CA CYS A 46 10.48 11.77 10.42
C CYS A 46 10.15 12.09 11.89
N SER A 47 11.11 12.56 12.69
CA SER A 47 10.88 12.99 14.07
C SER A 47 10.15 14.33 14.13
N GLU A 48 9.56 14.65 15.30
CA GLU A 48 8.86 15.94 15.47
C GLU A 48 9.74 17.17 15.18
N PRO A 49 11.02 17.24 15.62
CA PRO A 49 11.90 18.34 15.22
C PRO A 49 12.15 18.44 13.70
N GLY A 50 12.29 17.29 13.01
CA GLY A 50 12.45 17.27 11.56
C GLY A 50 11.21 17.73 10.83
N GLN A 51 10.03 17.26 11.24
CA GLN A 51 8.75 17.71 10.69
C GLN A 51 8.49 19.19 10.97
N LYS A 52 8.88 19.67 12.16
CA LYS A 52 8.78 21.09 12.52
C LYS A 52 9.63 21.95 11.60
N LEU A 53 10.84 21.53 11.28
CA LEU A 53 11.71 22.23 10.34
C LEU A 53 11.02 22.43 8.98
N ILE A 54 10.38 21.39 8.45
CA ILE A 54 9.61 21.48 7.20
C ILE A 54 8.44 22.47 7.33
N ARG A 55 7.68 22.38 8.42
CA ARG A 55 6.52 23.27 8.64
C ARG A 55 6.92 24.74 8.76
N ASP A 56 7.98 25.01 9.50
CA ASP A 56 8.50 26.37 9.69
C ASP A 56 8.96 26.96 8.35
N ASP A 57 9.74 26.23 7.57
CA ASP A 57 10.21 26.70 6.26
C ASP A 57 9.05 26.92 5.27
N ILE A 58 8.02 26.07 5.27
CA ILE A 58 6.81 26.30 4.45
C ILE A 58 6.16 27.62 4.80
N ALA A 59 5.99 27.90 6.10
CA ALA A 59 5.34 29.11 6.58
C ALA A 59 6.19 30.38 6.35
N GLU A 60 7.49 30.32 6.62
CA GLU A 60 8.40 31.46 6.54
C GLU A 60 8.78 31.84 5.10
N MET A 61 8.99 30.83 4.25
CA MET A 61 9.47 31.07 2.88
C MET A 61 8.37 31.02 1.83
N GLY A 62 7.17 30.59 2.19
CA GLY A 62 6.05 30.42 1.27
C GLY A 62 6.37 29.39 0.19
N LEU A 63 6.78 28.19 0.59
CA LEU A 63 7.11 27.11 -0.33
C LEU A 63 5.86 26.61 -1.05
N ASP A 64 6.00 26.32 -2.35
CA ASP A 64 4.94 25.74 -3.19
C ASP A 64 4.94 24.22 -3.16
N CYS A 65 6.12 23.61 -2.96
CA CYS A 65 6.34 22.17 -2.99
C CYS A 65 7.43 21.74 -2.02
N VAL A 66 7.40 20.48 -1.60
CA VAL A 66 8.41 19.86 -0.75
C VAL A 66 8.89 18.54 -1.34
N VAL A 67 10.21 18.33 -1.33
CA VAL A 67 10.87 17.05 -1.60
C VAL A 67 11.53 16.56 -0.32
N GLU A 68 11.23 15.34 0.08
CA GLU A 68 11.87 14.66 1.20
C GLU A 68 12.67 13.47 0.69
N ALA A 69 13.99 13.50 0.84
CA ALA A 69 14.90 12.43 0.44
C ALA A 69 15.29 11.60 1.69
N SER A 70 14.72 10.42 1.82
CA SER A 70 14.91 9.57 3.02
C SER A 70 14.69 8.09 2.76
N CYS A 71 13.97 7.41 3.62
CA CYS A 71 13.61 6.00 3.51
C CYS A 71 12.44 5.76 2.57
N SER A 72 11.90 4.53 2.61
CA SER A 72 10.77 4.13 1.76
C SER A 72 9.52 4.98 1.98
N PRO A 73 8.88 5.48 0.90
CA PRO A 73 7.58 6.13 0.96
C PRO A 73 6.51 5.27 1.65
N LYS A 74 6.60 3.94 1.54
CA LYS A 74 5.68 3.01 2.21
C LYS A 74 5.64 3.17 3.73
N MET A 75 6.69 3.71 4.34
CA MET A 75 6.76 3.91 5.79
C MET A 75 6.29 5.29 6.21
N HIS A 76 6.84 6.34 5.61
CA HIS A 76 6.74 7.70 6.15
C HIS A 76 6.12 8.73 5.21
N GLU A 77 5.67 8.36 4.01
CA GLU A 77 4.96 9.29 3.13
C GLU A 77 3.72 9.89 3.82
N PRO A 78 2.87 9.12 4.54
CA PRO A 78 1.75 9.70 5.29
C PRO A 78 2.19 10.68 6.39
N THR A 79 3.32 10.41 7.05
CA THR A 79 3.90 11.28 8.10
C THR A 79 4.25 12.65 7.52
N PHE A 80 4.97 12.68 6.41
CA PHE A 80 5.38 13.93 5.78
C PHE A 80 4.22 14.64 5.08
N ARG A 81 3.31 13.92 4.44
CA ARG A 81 2.08 14.53 3.89
C ARG A 81 1.25 15.21 4.97
N ASN A 82 1.20 14.61 6.16
CA ASN A 82 0.53 15.23 7.30
C ASN A 82 1.28 16.49 7.77
N ALA A 83 2.62 16.44 7.85
CA ALA A 83 3.42 17.60 8.24
C ALA A 83 3.23 18.80 7.29
N VAL A 84 3.29 18.58 5.97
CA VAL A 84 3.06 19.66 5.00
C VAL A 84 1.62 20.16 5.04
N SER A 85 0.65 19.28 5.29
CA SER A 85 -0.76 19.66 5.46
C SER A 85 -0.99 20.53 6.70
N GLN A 86 -0.32 20.23 7.81
CA GLN A 86 -0.36 21.04 9.03
C GLN A 86 0.17 22.47 8.83
N ALA A 87 1.10 22.64 7.89
CA ALA A 87 1.61 23.95 7.48
C ALA A 87 0.72 24.67 6.45
N GLY A 88 -0.46 24.10 6.10
CA GLY A 88 -1.40 24.69 5.15
C GLY A 88 -1.11 24.37 3.68
N MET A 89 -0.08 23.60 3.37
CA MET A 89 0.23 23.16 2.01
C MET A 89 -0.65 21.98 1.62
N ASN A 90 -1.07 21.91 0.34
CA ASN A 90 -1.77 20.74 -0.17
C ASN A 90 -0.88 19.49 -0.07
N PRO A 91 -1.32 18.38 0.55
CA PRO A 91 -0.49 17.19 0.81
C PRO A 91 0.03 16.49 -0.45
N TYR A 92 -0.52 16.83 -1.62
CA TYR A 92 -0.07 16.30 -2.91
C TYR A 92 0.99 17.18 -3.60
N MET A 93 1.34 18.33 -3.00
CA MET A 93 2.48 19.15 -3.40
C MET A 93 3.77 18.69 -2.72
N PHE A 94 3.86 17.39 -2.46
CA PHE A 94 4.93 16.69 -1.76
C PHE A 94 5.41 15.49 -2.58
N GLU A 95 6.72 15.27 -2.60
CA GLU A 95 7.36 14.12 -3.20
C GLU A 95 8.36 13.49 -2.23
N MET A 96 8.35 12.17 -2.11
CA MET A 96 9.29 11.44 -1.28
C MET A 96 10.24 10.59 -2.13
N VAL A 97 11.53 10.81 -1.96
CA VAL A 97 12.60 10.14 -2.71
C VAL A 97 13.30 9.12 -1.83
N ASN A 98 13.31 7.87 -2.26
CA ASN A 98 13.96 6.81 -1.51
C ASN A 98 15.47 6.75 -1.81
N ILE A 99 16.26 7.24 -0.86
CA ILE A 99 17.75 7.20 -0.91
C ILE A 99 18.35 6.20 0.09
N ARG A 100 17.51 5.47 0.85
CA ARG A 100 17.94 4.40 1.75
C ARG A 100 17.93 3.05 1.04
N GLU A 101 16.76 2.50 0.79
CA GLU A 101 16.61 1.18 0.18
C GLU A 101 17.07 1.14 -1.29
N HIS A 102 16.88 2.25 -2.01
CA HIS A 102 17.28 2.35 -3.42
C HIS A 102 18.73 2.81 -3.64
N CYS A 103 19.40 3.25 -2.58
CA CYS A 103 20.74 3.81 -2.69
C CYS A 103 21.70 3.33 -1.60
N SER A 104 21.58 3.82 -0.36
CA SER A 104 22.60 3.58 0.68
C SER A 104 22.76 2.11 1.05
N TRP A 105 21.67 1.33 1.09
CA TRP A 105 21.69 -0.08 1.47
C TRP A 105 22.22 -1.02 0.40
N ILE A 106 22.19 -0.60 -0.87
CA ILE A 106 22.60 -1.45 -1.99
C ILE A 106 23.95 -1.00 -2.59
N SER A 107 24.53 0.08 -2.11
CA SER A 107 25.80 0.62 -2.60
C SER A 107 26.91 0.39 -1.59
N GLN A 108 28.01 -0.18 -2.04
CA GLN A 108 29.23 -0.37 -1.23
C GLN A 108 30.23 0.78 -1.39
N ASN A 109 30.13 1.55 -2.47
CA ASN A 109 31.01 2.69 -2.77
C ASN A 109 30.31 4.00 -2.41
N PRO A 110 30.82 4.77 -1.42
CA PRO A 110 30.21 6.02 -0.98
C PRO A 110 30.11 7.10 -2.05
N ASP A 111 31.09 7.22 -2.93
CA ASP A 111 31.08 8.25 -3.98
C ASP A 111 29.98 7.97 -5.01
N LEU A 112 29.86 6.70 -5.44
CA LEU A 112 28.79 6.28 -6.34
C LEU A 112 27.41 6.37 -5.67
N ALA A 113 27.31 6.03 -4.39
CA ALA A 113 26.11 6.18 -3.62
C ALA A 113 25.67 7.64 -3.52
N THR A 114 26.59 8.53 -3.19
CA THR A 114 26.32 9.96 -3.09
C THR A 114 25.87 10.54 -4.43
N LYS A 115 26.55 10.19 -5.52
CA LYS A 115 26.16 10.60 -6.87
C LYS A 115 24.75 10.10 -7.21
N LYS A 116 24.47 8.80 -6.99
CA LYS A 116 23.15 8.21 -7.25
C LYS A 116 22.05 8.86 -6.41
N ALA A 117 22.31 9.11 -5.13
CA ALA A 117 21.35 9.78 -4.25
C ALA A 117 21.03 11.19 -4.76
N LYS A 118 22.05 11.96 -5.19
CA LYS A 118 21.86 13.28 -5.80
C LYS A 118 21.00 13.20 -7.07
N ASP A 119 21.26 12.25 -7.95
CA ASP A 119 20.49 12.06 -9.18
C ASP A 119 19.02 11.72 -8.87
N LEU A 120 18.76 10.89 -7.86
CA LEU A 120 17.43 10.59 -7.40
C LEU A 120 16.72 11.83 -6.83
N VAL A 121 17.40 12.65 -6.04
CA VAL A 121 16.86 13.92 -5.51
C VAL A 121 16.52 14.88 -6.63
N LYS A 122 17.38 15.04 -7.64
CA LYS A 122 17.10 15.86 -8.84
C LYS A 122 15.86 15.35 -9.59
N GLY A 123 15.70 14.03 -9.70
CA GLY A 123 14.50 13.43 -10.26
C GLY A 123 13.24 13.79 -9.46
N GLY A 124 13.33 13.77 -8.12
CA GLY A 124 12.24 14.19 -7.23
C GLY A 124 11.89 15.68 -7.38
N ILE A 125 12.88 16.54 -7.48
CA ILE A 125 12.71 17.99 -7.72
C ILE A 125 11.98 18.22 -9.06
N SER A 126 12.46 17.59 -10.11
CA SER A 126 11.83 17.69 -11.43
C SER A 126 10.40 17.20 -11.43
N ARG A 127 10.12 16.10 -10.71
CA ARG A 127 8.78 15.54 -10.59
C ARG A 127 7.83 16.45 -9.82
N VAL A 128 8.23 16.93 -8.63
CA VAL A 128 7.38 17.78 -7.80
C VAL A 128 7.05 19.12 -8.45
N ALA A 129 7.94 19.64 -9.29
CA ALA A 129 7.69 20.85 -10.08
C ALA A 129 6.44 20.72 -10.96
N HIS A 130 6.11 19.52 -11.41
CA HIS A 130 4.92 19.23 -12.23
C HIS A 130 3.69 18.83 -11.42
N HIS A 131 3.80 18.67 -10.10
CA HIS A 131 2.64 18.34 -9.27
C HIS A 131 1.59 19.47 -9.31
N ARG A 132 0.34 19.07 -9.17
CA ARG A 132 -0.80 19.97 -9.03
C ARG A 132 -1.52 19.66 -7.73
N PRO A 133 -2.10 20.68 -7.05
CA PRO A 133 -2.91 20.42 -5.88
C PRO A 133 -4.09 19.54 -6.25
N LEU A 134 -4.20 18.39 -5.57
CA LEU A 134 -5.33 17.50 -5.73
C LEU A 134 -6.31 17.70 -4.59
N GLN A 135 -7.60 17.62 -4.91
CA GLN A 135 -8.66 17.64 -3.92
C GLN A 135 -9.22 16.24 -3.73
N GLY A 136 -9.24 15.78 -2.48
CA GLY A 136 -9.89 14.53 -2.14
C GLY A 136 -11.40 14.63 -2.31
N THR A 137 -12.00 13.71 -3.05
CA THR A 137 -13.45 13.57 -3.13
C THR A 137 -13.91 12.47 -2.18
N ARG A 138 -14.93 12.76 -1.36
CA ARG A 138 -15.58 11.73 -0.54
C ARG A 138 -16.73 11.13 -1.33
N LYS A 139 -16.78 9.81 -1.40
CA LYS A 139 -17.88 9.06 -2.01
C LYS A 139 -18.43 8.09 -0.97
N PRO A 140 -19.75 7.84 -0.94
CA PRO A 140 -20.30 6.77 -0.12
C PRO A 140 -19.71 5.43 -0.58
N VAL A 141 -19.46 4.55 0.36
CA VAL A 141 -18.87 3.22 0.10
C VAL A 141 -19.89 2.17 0.53
N THR A 142 -20.14 1.18 -0.32
CA THR A 142 -20.90 0.00 0.04
C THR A 142 -20.04 -0.86 0.97
N PRO A 143 -20.45 -1.08 2.24
CA PRO A 143 -19.64 -1.79 3.23
C PRO A 143 -19.73 -3.32 3.05
N ALA A 144 -19.36 -3.79 1.88
CA ALA A 144 -19.35 -5.21 1.53
C ALA A 144 -18.08 -5.56 0.73
N ALA A 145 -17.65 -6.80 0.80
CA ALA A 145 -16.49 -7.30 0.07
C ALA A 145 -16.87 -8.49 -0.81
N LEU A 146 -16.28 -8.55 -2.00
CA LEU A 146 -16.29 -9.72 -2.85
C LEU A 146 -14.94 -10.43 -2.74
N VAL A 147 -14.96 -11.71 -2.41
CA VAL A 147 -13.79 -12.59 -2.38
C VAL A 147 -13.91 -13.60 -3.51
N VAL A 148 -12.97 -13.59 -4.44
CA VAL A 148 -12.95 -14.49 -5.59
C VAL A 148 -11.97 -15.63 -5.34
N GLY A 149 -12.49 -16.83 -5.22
CA GLY A 149 -11.79 -18.06 -4.89
C GLY A 149 -11.98 -18.50 -3.45
N GLY A 150 -12.59 -19.68 -3.27
CA GLY A 150 -12.88 -20.32 -1.98
C GLY A 150 -11.74 -21.22 -1.47
N GLY A 151 -10.48 -20.99 -1.87
CA GLY A 151 -9.33 -21.65 -1.26
C GLY A 151 -8.99 -21.09 0.11
N ILE A 152 -7.97 -21.64 0.79
CA ILE A 152 -7.61 -21.26 2.17
C ILE A 152 -7.36 -19.75 2.34
N ALA A 153 -6.79 -19.09 1.35
CA ALA A 153 -6.57 -17.64 1.36
C ALA A 153 -7.90 -16.88 1.34
N GLY A 154 -8.81 -17.24 0.42
CA GLY A 154 -10.14 -16.62 0.33
C GLY A 154 -10.99 -16.88 1.56
N ILE A 155 -10.99 -18.09 2.08
CA ILE A 155 -11.67 -18.46 3.34
C ILE A 155 -11.15 -17.60 4.50
N THR A 156 -9.83 -17.50 4.64
CA THR A 156 -9.22 -16.70 5.72
C THR A 156 -9.53 -15.21 5.58
N ALA A 157 -9.47 -14.67 4.36
CA ALA A 157 -9.82 -13.28 4.09
C ALA A 157 -11.30 -13.00 4.41
N SER A 158 -12.19 -13.89 3.96
CA SER A 158 -13.64 -13.79 4.23
C SER A 158 -13.94 -13.79 5.71
N LEU A 159 -13.36 -14.70 6.48
CA LEU A 159 -13.55 -14.75 7.93
C LEU A 159 -13.04 -13.46 8.60
N LYS A 160 -11.87 -12.96 8.21
CA LYS A 160 -11.34 -11.72 8.80
C LYS A 160 -12.22 -10.50 8.52
N ILE A 161 -12.74 -10.38 7.31
CA ILE A 161 -13.62 -9.28 6.91
C ILE A 161 -14.99 -9.41 7.59
N ALA A 162 -15.55 -10.62 7.59
CA ALA A 162 -16.86 -10.90 8.21
C ALA A 162 -16.85 -10.74 9.73
N ASN A 163 -15.76 -11.17 10.40
CA ASN A 163 -15.55 -10.94 11.84
C ASN A 163 -15.39 -9.45 12.21
N ALA A 164 -14.97 -8.62 11.24
CA ALA A 164 -14.97 -7.16 11.40
C ALA A 164 -16.37 -6.52 11.19
N GLY A 165 -17.41 -7.32 10.95
CA GLY A 165 -18.81 -6.88 10.82
C GLY A 165 -19.24 -6.55 9.39
N TYR A 166 -18.44 -6.83 8.38
CA TYR A 166 -18.77 -6.53 6.98
C TYR A 166 -19.37 -7.74 6.26
N GLN A 167 -20.32 -7.48 5.36
CA GLN A 167 -20.87 -8.50 4.47
C GLN A 167 -19.82 -8.97 3.46
N VAL A 168 -19.71 -10.28 3.28
CA VAL A 168 -18.78 -10.91 2.34
C VAL A 168 -19.55 -11.81 1.38
N TYR A 169 -19.29 -11.64 0.09
CA TYR A 169 -19.72 -12.57 -0.96
C TYR A 169 -18.48 -13.34 -1.44
N MET A 170 -18.48 -14.66 -1.21
CA MET A 170 -17.39 -15.54 -1.66
C MET A 170 -17.82 -16.27 -2.93
N ILE A 171 -17.06 -16.11 -4.00
CA ILE A 171 -17.30 -16.78 -5.28
C ILE A 171 -16.27 -17.90 -5.46
N GLU A 172 -16.76 -19.12 -5.73
CA GLU A 172 -15.93 -20.27 -6.05
C GLU A 172 -16.42 -20.94 -7.35
N LYS A 173 -15.49 -21.19 -8.27
CA LYS A 173 -15.81 -21.83 -9.57
C LYS A 173 -16.15 -23.31 -9.45
N ASP A 174 -15.54 -23.98 -8.47
CA ASP A 174 -15.75 -25.40 -8.21
C ASP A 174 -17.03 -25.62 -7.38
N GLU A 175 -17.38 -26.87 -7.19
CA GLU A 175 -18.61 -27.25 -6.46
C GLU A 175 -18.49 -27.08 -4.96
N ILE A 176 -17.25 -27.09 -4.46
CA ILE A 176 -16.90 -27.01 -3.03
C ILE A 176 -15.83 -25.97 -2.82
N ILE A 177 -15.78 -25.43 -1.60
CA ILE A 177 -14.68 -24.58 -1.14
C ILE A 177 -13.52 -25.43 -0.58
N GLY A 178 -12.34 -24.83 -0.42
CA GLY A 178 -11.13 -25.49 0.10
C GLY A 178 -9.97 -25.42 -0.88
N GLY A 179 -10.28 -25.39 -2.18
CA GLY A 179 -9.29 -25.28 -3.25
C GLY A 179 -8.21 -26.37 -3.19
N ARG A 180 -6.98 -26.02 -3.53
CA ARG A 180 -5.87 -26.99 -3.54
C ARG A 180 -5.54 -27.58 -2.16
N MET A 181 -5.79 -26.84 -1.08
CA MET A 181 -5.51 -27.32 0.27
C MET A 181 -6.38 -28.53 0.64
N ALA A 182 -7.58 -28.64 0.08
CA ALA A 182 -8.44 -29.82 0.23
C ALA A 182 -7.89 -31.08 -0.47
N GLN A 183 -6.91 -30.92 -1.37
CA GLN A 183 -6.31 -31.99 -2.14
C GLN A 183 -4.95 -32.44 -1.57
N PHE A 184 -4.41 -31.73 -0.59
CA PHE A 184 -3.12 -32.05 0.01
C PHE A 184 -3.30 -32.93 1.26
N ASP A 185 -2.38 -33.86 1.44
CA ASP A 185 -2.23 -34.58 2.71
C ASP A 185 -1.59 -33.65 3.75
N LYS A 186 -0.48 -33.02 3.37
CA LYS A 186 0.31 -32.15 4.26
C LYS A 186 0.67 -30.84 3.60
N THR A 187 0.89 -29.80 4.43
CA THR A 187 1.33 -28.48 3.99
C THR A 187 2.86 -28.32 4.12
N PHE A 188 3.47 -27.67 3.14
CA PHE A 188 4.88 -27.29 3.20
C PHE A 188 5.02 -25.91 3.88
N PRO A 189 6.08 -25.63 4.66
CA PRO A 189 7.22 -26.52 5.01
C PRO A 189 7.01 -27.31 6.32
N THR A 190 5.96 -27.02 7.08
CA THR A 190 5.75 -27.55 8.44
C THR A 190 5.25 -28.98 8.47
N LEU A 191 4.79 -29.49 7.34
CA LEU A 191 4.19 -30.83 7.19
C LEU A 191 2.95 -31.05 8.07
N ASP A 192 2.24 -29.97 8.36
CA ASP A 192 0.96 -30.04 9.08
C ASP A 192 -0.11 -30.74 8.23
N CYS A 193 -1.05 -31.39 8.91
CA CYS A 193 -2.22 -31.99 8.27
C CYS A 193 -3.07 -30.91 7.58
N ALA A 194 -3.18 -30.95 6.27
CA ALA A 194 -3.92 -29.95 5.49
C ALA A 194 -5.42 -29.96 5.83
N GLY A 195 -6.05 -31.13 5.94
CA GLY A 195 -7.43 -31.28 6.33
C GLY A 195 -7.72 -30.77 7.75
N CYS A 196 -6.80 -31.03 8.70
CA CYS A 196 -6.94 -30.57 10.09
C CYS A 196 -6.93 -29.04 10.21
N THR A 197 -6.18 -28.38 9.34
CA THR A 197 -6.13 -26.90 9.30
C THR A 197 -7.30 -26.31 8.51
N LEU A 198 -7.71 -26.95 7.42
CA LEU A 198 -8.76 -26.46 6.52
C LEU A 198 -10.17 -26.65 7.08
N THR A 199 -10.48 -27.83 7.63
CA THR A 199 -11.84 -28.21 8.05
C THR A 199 -12.47 -27.24 9.06
N PRO A 200 -11.79 -26.78 10.12
CA PRO A 200 -12.37 -25.80 11.04
C PRO A 200 -12.73 -24.50 10.32
N LYS A 201 -11.87 -24.02 9.42
CA LYS A 201 -12.08 -22.76 8.69
C LYS A 201 -13.19 -22.84 7.66
N THR A 202 -13.34 -23.97 6.96
CA THR A 202 -14.47 -24.19 6.04
C THR A 202 -15.79 -24.30 6.80
N SER A 203 -15.81 -24.95 7.96
CA SER A 203 -16.97 -25.01 8.82
C SER A 203 -17.37 -23.65 9.39
N GLU A 204 -16.39 -22.86 9.82
CA GLU A 204 -16.61 -21.51 10.35
C GLU A 204 -17.17 -20.58 9.27
N VAL A 205 -16.54 -20.52 8.09
CA VAL A 205 -16.98 -19.65 7.00
C VAL A 205 -18.36 -20.04 6.45
N GLY A 206 -18.66 -21.34 6.39
CA GLY A 206 -19.97 -21.85 5.93
C GLY A 206 -21.14 -21.55 6.87
N ARG A 207 -20.86 -21.22 8.13
CA ARG A 207 -21.86 -20.88 9.14
C ARG A 207 -21.88 -19.41 9.51
N HIS A 208 -20.94 -18.63 8.97
CA HIS A 208 -20.80 -17.23 9.36
C HIS A 208 -21.94 -16.37 8.81
N PRO A 209 -22.70 -15.63 9.66
CA PRO A 209 -23.89 -14.90 9.23
C PRO A 209 -23.62 -13.81 8.19
N ASN A 210 -22.40 -13.26 8.16
CA ASN A 210 -22.00 -12.23 7.23
C ASN A 210 -21.25 -12.79 6.00
N VAL A 211 -21.29 -14.09 5.73
CA VAL A 211 -20.67 -14.68 4.54
C VAL A 211 -21.70 -15.43 3.71
N GLU A 212 -21.83 -15.02 2.46
CA GLU A 212 -22.59 -15.73 1.45
C GLU A 212 -21.64 -16.43 0.47
N ILE A 213 -21.77 -17.75 0.34
CA ILE A 213 -20.90 -18.58 -0.50
C ILE A 213 -21.62 -18.94 -1.79
N LEU A 214 -21.09 -18.52 -2.92
CA LEU A 214 -21.57 -18.82 -4.26
C LEU A 214 -20.60 -19.80 -4.94
N THR A 215 -20.86 -21.09 -4.83
CA THR A 215 -20.10 -22.12 -5.56
C THR A 215 -20.63 -22.31 -6.97
N LYS A 216 -19.90 -23.01 -7.86
CA LYS A 216 -20.18 -23.13 -9.30
C LYS A 216 -20.35 -21.77 -9.98
N SER A 217 -19.66 -20.74 -9.48
CA SER A 217 -19.86 -19.34 -9.85
C SER A 217 -18.57 -18.69 -10.31
N GLU A 218 -18.67 -17.87 -11.32
CA GLU A 218 -17.55 -17.14 -11.93
C GLU A 218 -17.90 -15.66 -12.10
N VAL A 219 -16.93 -14.78 -11.90
CA VAL A 219 -17.09 -13.36 -12.20
C VAL A 219 -17.11 -13.19 -13.73
N ALA A 220 -18.20 -12.65 -14.24
CA ALA A 220 -18.37 -12.39 -15.66
C ALA A 220 -17.96 -10.96 -16.06
N GLU A 221 -18.25 -9.99 -15.21
CA GLU A 221 -17.97 -8.58 -15.48
C GLU A 221 -17.81 -7.81 -14.17
N VAL A 222 -16.88 -6.84 -14.15
CA VAL A 222 -16.70 -5.90 -13.05
C VAL A 222 -16.75 -4.49 -13.62
N THR A 223 -17.65 -3.64 -13.10
CA THR A 223 -17.79 -2.23 -13.46
C THR A 223 -17.83 -1.36 -12.20
N GLY A 224 -17.78 -0.03 -12.37
CA GLY A 224 -17.84 0.90 -11.25
C GLY A 224 -16.45 1.40 -10.83
N PHE A 225 -16.30 1.74 -9.56
CA PHE A 225 -15.08 2.31 -9.01
C PHE A 225 -14.90 1.87 -7.55
N VAL A 226 -13.74 2.14 -6.98
CA VAL A 226 -13.38 1.76 -5.59
C VAL A 226 -14.47 2.19 -4.61
N GLY A 227 -15.00 1.21 -3.87
CA GLY A 227 -16.10 1.39 -2.93
C GLY A 227 -17.50 1.21 -3.51
N ASN A 228 -17.65 1.14 -4.85
CA ASN A 228 -18.95 0.99 -5.53
C ASN A 228 -18.83 0.14 -6.80
N PHE A 229 -18.23 -1.03 -6.68
CA PHE A 229 -18.18 -1.98 -7.78
C PHE A 229 -19.52 -2.66 -7.99
N LYS A 230 -19.88 -2.84 -9.27
CA LYS A 230 -20.98 -3.72 -9.70
C LYS A 230 -20.37 -4.94 -10.35
N VAL A 231 -20.68 -6.11 -9.81
CA VAL A 231 -20.09 -7.37 -10.27
C VAL A 231 -21.20 -8.27 -10.79
N LYS A 232 -21.07 -8.71 -12.03
CA LYS A 232 -21.93 -9.75 -12.58
C LYS A 232 -21.32 -11.11 -12.31
N VAL A 233 -22.08 -11.97 -11.67
CA VAL A 233 -21.69 -13.34 -11.37
C VAL A 233 -22.51 -14.28 -12.23
N ARG A 234 -21.83 -15.21 -12.92
CA ARG A 234 -22.47 -16.31 -13.65
C ARG A 234 -22.45 -17.54 -12.76
N GLN A 235 -23.60 -17.96 -12.29
CA GLN A 235 -23.75 -19.19 -11.54
C GLN A 235 -24.17 -20.32 -12.49
N LYS A 236 -23.42 -21.43 -12.48
CA LYS A 236 -23.74 -22.62 -13.24
C LYS A 236 -24.85 -23.41 -12.52
N PRO A 237 -25.76 -24.07 -13.25
CA PRO A 237 -26.84 -24.82 -12.63
C PRO A 237 -26.30 -25.97 -11.77
N ARG A 238 -26.99 -26.23 -10.66
CA ARG A 238 -26.84 -27.44 -9.87
C ARG A 238 -27.97 -28.40 -10.23
N TYR A 239 -27.61 -29.62 -10.57
CA TYR A 239 -28.60 -30.66 -10.95
C TYR A 239 -29.12 -31.42 -9.74
N VAL A 240 -28.47 -31.26 -8.60
CA VAL A 240 -28.84 -31.88 -7.32
C VAL A 240 -29.20 -30.80 -6.29
N SER A 241 -30.35 -30.90 -5.65
CA SER A 241 -30.75 -29.98 -4.58
C SER A 241 -29.87 -30.20 -3.35
N THR A 242 -29.15 -29.15 -2.93
CA THR A 242 -28.32 -29.21 -1.72
C THR A 242 -29.13 -29.36 -0.44
N GLU A 243 -30.38 -28.91 -0.42
CA GLU A 243 -31.26 -29.02 0.73
C GLU A 243 -31.83 -30.45 0.91
N LYS A 244 -32.00 -31.18 -0.20
CA LYS A 244 -32.57 -32.54 -0.22
C LYS A 244 -31.52 -33.64 -0.31
N CYS A 245 -30.29 -33.28 -0.69
CA CYS A 245 -29.22 -34.25 -0.90
C CYS A 245 -28.67 -34.76 0.44
N THR A 246 -28.73 -36.08 0.62
CA THR A 246 -28.18 -36.78 1.79
C THR A 246 -26.76 -37.27 1.58
N GLY A 247 -26.20 -37.10 0.37
CA GLY A 247 -24.85 -37.59 0.00
C GLY A 247 -24.79 -39.12 -0.17
N CYS A 248 -25.92 -39.79 -0.44
CA CYS A 248 -25.98 -41.26 -0.56
C CYS A 248 -25.19 -41.82 -1.76
N GLY A 249 -24.94 -41.00 -2.80
CA GLY A 249 -24.21 -41.43 -3.99
C GLY A 249 -25.05 -42.13 -5.06
N ASP A 250 -26.34 -42.22 -4.90
CA ASP A 250 -27.24 -42.93 -5.83
C ASP A 250 -27.41 -42.21 -7.17
N CYS A 251 -27.16 -40.91 -7.25
CA CYS A 251 -27.24 -40.13 -8.49
C CYS A 251 -25.92 -40.11 -9.28
#